data_c03dfec89fa76cb2652927f8f145293d
#
_entry.id   c03dfec89fa76cb2652927f8f145293d
#
_cell.length_a   1.000
_cell.length_b   1.000
_cell.length_c   1.000
_cell.angle_alpha   90.00
_cell.angle_beta   90.00
_cell.angle_gamma   90.00
#
_symmetry.space_group_name_H-M   'P 1'
#
loop_
_entity.id
_entity.type
_entity.pdbx_description
1 polymer ?
#
loop_
_entity_poly.entity_id
_entity_poly.type
_entity_poly.pdbx_seq_one_letter_code
_entity_poly.pdbx_strand_id
1 'polypeptide(L)'
;MRKRYFFIPLIAIIVISGVLVWACKHPFGEGLSFSGINNQGGGTGYLKETGGPGYKGEIGKDVTNTFIRPTQVEVFPYTLAGNYYRIPTLMQLTNGDLLAFADKRKGGVGDLPNSIEVVMKRSTNNGKTWSTETRITPESKSKTDGHGDAGFILDRKRGNIVGVVASDNGFLASTHEKPIRIKIIKSVDNGKTWSEPVDITPQIYGAQCKDPTRKNWQAAFAASGNGVQLRNGRMLFVLAVREAKENFAKNYVIYSDDGGDTWNVSKNAPQSVKGGDEAKIVELNDGTLLMAIRPKDIYQRRLAKSTDNGETWGVAEPRSELPSSSSNGDIIYYTSTLNGWDKNRIITMFDSRPWSGAGGGNPGNPKLYWSYDEGKTWKGRQMHSGNAGYSSLAILKDGSIGILAEIGGSWNGPIYFMRVNMKYLTSNADKGPFNTNQTATNNNSKVK
;
A
#
# COMPACT_ATOMS: atom_id res chain seq x y z
N MET A 1 54.64 22.00 49.81
CA MET A 1 54.02 20.69 49.60
C MET A 1 52.55 20.80 50.04
N ARG A 2 51.59 20.94 49.14
CA ARG A 2 50.16 20.99 49.46
C ARG A 2 49.52 19.71 48.97
N LYS A 3 49.00 18.89 49.92
CA LYS A 3 48.21 17.70 49.67
C LYS A 3 46.78 18.11 49.18
N ARG A 4 46.35 17.66 48.00
CA ARG A 4 44.99 17.77 47.56
C ARG A 4 44.25 16.48 47.94
N TYR A 5 43.18 16.60 48.71
CA TYR A 5 42.21 15.53 48.98
C TYR A 5 41.18 15.45 47.85
N PHE A 6 41.03 14.26 47.29
CA PHE A 6 39.93 13.93 46.37
C PHE A 6 38.72 13.47 47.20
N PHE A 7 37.61 14.16 47.07
CA PHE A 7 36.33 13.72 47.58
C PHE A 7 35.69 12.78 46.56
N ILE A 8 35.40 11.54 46.97
CA ILE A 8 34.55 10.59 46.22
C ILE A 8 33.16 10.69 46.81
N PRO A 9 32.12 11.00 46.05
CA PRO A 9 30.76 10.93 46.56
C PRO A 9 30.29 9.46 46.61
N LEU A 10 29.83 9.08 47.78
CA LEU A 10 29.20 7.79 48.09
C LEU A 10 27.87 7.73 47.39
N ILE A 11 27.71 6.86 46.38
CA ILE A 11 26.44 6.58 45.72
C ILE A 11 25.73 5.50 46.54
N ALA A 12 24.66 5.88 47.21
CA ALA A 12 23.76 4.93 47.85
C ALA A 12 22.94 4.18 46.76
N ILE A 13 23.19 2.87 46.64
CA ILE A 13 22.38 1.99 45.79
C ILE A 13 21.14 1.60 46.58
N ILE A 14 19.99 2.17 46.21
CA ILE A 14 18.69 1.66 46.62
C ILE A 14 18.26 0.61 45.59
N VAL A 15 18.31 -0.65 45.96
CA VAL A 15 17.78 -1.76 45.17
C VAL A 15 16.25 -1.75 45.36
N ILE A 16 15.55 -1.24 44.39
CA ILE A 16 14.08 -1.50 44.23
C ILE A 16 13.96 -2.52 43.10
N SER A 17 13.45 -3.68 43.43
CA SER A 17 13.05 -4.74 42.46
C SER A 17 11.99 -4.19 41.49
N GLY A 18 12.36 -3.95 40.24
CA GLY A 18 11.43 -3.49 39.20
C GLY A 18 12.19 -3.26 37.91
N VAL A 19 11.97 -4.17 36.98
CA VAL A 19 12.12 -4.12 35.53
C VAL A 19 12.89 -2.90 34.97
N LEU A 20 14.11 -3.11 34.51
CA LEU A 20 14.82 -2.16 33.66
C LEU A 20 14.09 -2.04 32.31
N VAL A 21 13.26 -1.02 32.16
CA VAL A 21 12.76 -0.58 30.85
C VAL A 21 13.88 0.23 30.21
N TRP A 22 14.54 -0.35 29.25
CA TRP A 22 15.41 0.39 28.34
C TRP A 22 14.54 1.29 27.48
N ALA A 23 14.45 2.55 27.79
CA ALA A 23 13.85 3.55 26.92
C ALA A 23 14.81 3.82 25.75
N CYS A 24 14.73 3.04 24.69
CA CYS A 24 15.23 3.45 23.39
C CYS A 24 14.40 4.65 22.94
N LYS A 25 15.00 5.82 22.80
CA LYS A 25 14.38 6.95 22.09
C LYS A 25 14.10 6.50 20.68
N HIS A 26 12.82 6.27 20.35
CA HIS A 26 12.41 5.95 19.01
C HIS A 26 12.58 7.16 18.08
N PRO A 27 13.07 6.99 16.85
CA PRO A 27 13.31 8.09 15.93
C PRO A 27 12.04 8.86 15.54
N PHE A 28 10.86 8.35 15.87
CA PHE A 28 9.57 8.97 15.55
C PHE A 28 8.86 9.65 16.74
N GLY A 29 9.49 9.74 17.90
CA GLY A 29 8.87 10.30 19.11
C GLY A 29 7.74 9.42 19.69
N GLU A 30 7.34 9.66 20.94
CA GLU A 30 6.18 9.00 21.53
C GLU A 30 4.91 9.49 20.83
N GLY A 31 4.16 8.56 20.20
CA GLY A 31 2.94 8.88 19.49
C GLY A 31 1.90 9.52 20.41
N LEU A 32 1.41 10.69 20.05
CA LEU A 32 0.26 11.29 20.69
C LEU A 32 -0.92 10.31 20.59
N SER A 33 -1.46 9.87 21.73
CA SER A 33 -2.65 9.03 21.75
C SER A 33 -3.85 9.85 21.25
N PHE A 34 -4.34 9.53 20.06
CA PHE A 34 -5.57 10.09 19.57
C PHE A 34 -6.74 9.45 20.35
N SER A 35 -7.29 10.20 21.32
CA SER A 35 -8.56 9.89 21.96
C SER A 35 -9.69 10.07 20.95
N GLY A 36 -10.05 9.02 20.22
CA GLY A 36 -11.11 9.08 19.22
C GLY A 36 -11.44 7.75 18.57
N ILE A 37 -10.61 6.74 18.74
CA ILE A 37 -10.96 5.38 18.32
C ILE A 37 -11.52 4.67 19.56
N ASN A 38 -12.85 4.59 19.65
CA ASN A 38 -13.52 3.83 20.70
C ASN A 38 -13.11 2.35 20.62
N ASN A 39 -12.13 1.97 21.42
CA ASN A 39 -11.82 0.58 21.73
C ASN A 39 -12.91 0.01 22.65
N GLN A 40 -14.12 -0.19 22.15
CA GLN A 40 -15.15 -0.99 22.80
C GLN A 40 -15.23 -2.36 22.12
N GLY A 41 -14.48 -3.31 22.62
CA GLY A 41 -14.52 -4.69 22.19
C GLY A 41 -13.42 -5.50 22.86
N GLY A 42 -13.71 -6.06 24.02
CA GLY A 42 -12.80 -6.88 24.77
C GLY A 42 -12.32 -8.13 24.00
N GLY A 43 -11.02 -8.40 24.13
CA GLY A 43 -10.45 -9.71 24.01
C GLY A 43 -10.36 -10.29 22.62
N THR A 44 -9.28 -10.01 21.91
CA THR A 44 -8.54 -10.87 20.97
C THR A 44 -7.40 -10.10 20.27
N GLY A 45 -7.24 -8.80 20.49
CA GLY A 45 -6.19 -8.01 19.81
C GLY A 45 -6.47 -7.70 18.34
N TYR A 46 -7.63 -8.06 17.80
CA TYR A 46 -8.02 -7.73 16.43
C TYR A 46 -8.62 -6.33 16.33
N LEU A 47 -8.30 -5.64 15.24
CA LEU A 47 -8.91 -4.36 14.91
C LEU A 47 -10.36 -4.59 14.44
N LYS A 48 -11.28 -3.73 14.92
CA LYS A 48 -12.66 -3.75 14.43
C LYS A 48 -12.66 -3.18 13.01
N GLU A 49 -13.08 -4.00 12.06
CA GLU A 49 -13.14 -3.63 10.65
C GLU A 49 -14.49 -3.03 10.29
N THR A 50 -14.49 -2.04 9.43
CA THR A 50 -15.70 -1.46 8.85
C THR A 50 -15.71 -1.55 7.34
N GLY A 51 -14.55 -1.70 6.69
CA GLY A 51 -14.42 -1.80 5.25
C GLY A 51 -13.96 -3.16 4.73
N GLY A 52 -13.79 -4.16 5.62
CA GLY A 52 -13.24 -5.46 5.29
C GLY A 52 -11.83 -5.68 5.81
N PRO A 53 -11.34 -6.92 5.80
CA PRO A 53 -9.96 -7.24 6.15
C PRO A 53 -8.97 -6.54 5.23
N GLY A 54 -7.80 -6.14 5.76
CA GLY A 54 -6.78 -5.47 4.98
C GLY A 54 -7.17 -4.06 4.54
N TYR A 55 -7.66 -3.28 5.46
CA TYR A 55 -8.23 -1.95 5.31
C TYR A 55 -7.50 -1.03 4.33
N LYS A 56 -8.22 -0.58 3.30
CA LYS A 56 -7.82 0.46 2.35
C LYS A 56 -8.91 1.53 2.18
N GLY A 57 -9.58 1.88 3.24
CA GLY A 57 -10.72 2.78 3.31
C GLY A 57 -11.90 2.16 4.04
N GLU A 58 -12.93 2.93 4.30
CA GLU A 58 -14.06 2.56 5.13
C GLU A 58 -15.38 2.94 4.46
N ILE A 59 -16.33 2.02 4.42
CA ILE A 59 -17.71 2.31 4.03
C ILE A 59 -18.44 2.88 5.24
N GLY A 60 -18.95 4.10 5.10
CA GLY A 60 -19.77 4.76 6.11
C GLY A 60 -21.21 4.23 6.16
N LYS A 61 -22.02 4.86 6.99
CA LYS A 61 -23.45 4.49 7.15
C LYS A 61 -24.29 4.85 5.92
N ASP A 62 -23.92 5.92 5.21
CA ASP A 62 -24.70 6.47 4.10
C ASP A 62 -24.19 5.95 2.76
N VAL A 63 -24.47 4.68 2.49
CA VAL A 63 -24.11 4.05 1.21
C VAL A 63 -24.98 4.62 0.11
N THR A 64 -24.35 5.15 -0.94
CA THR A 64 -25.10 5.61 -2.10
C THR A 64 -25.59 4.43 -2.94
N ASN A 65 -26.91 4.38 -3.16
CA ASN A 65 -27.56 3.38 -3.98
C ASN A 65 -27.80 3.84 -5.42
N THR A 66 -27.32 5.02 -5.81
CA THR A 66 -27.39 5.50 -7.19
C THR A 66 -26.33 4.83 -8.05
N PHE A 67 -26.62 4.71 -9.34
CA PHE A 67 -25.66 4.18 -10.33
C PHE A 67 -24.53 5.20 -10.54
N ILE A 68 -23.28 4.81 -10.23
CA ILE A 68 -22.12 5.68 -10.38
C ILE A 68 -21.31 5.25 -11.60
N ARG A 69 -21.35 6.05 -12.66
CA ARG A 69 -20.48 5.89 -13.83
C ARG A 69 -19.13 6.58 -13.58
N PRO A 70 -18.03 6.02 -14.10
CA PRO A 70 -16.73 6.67 -13.96
C PRO A 70 -16.73 7.99 -14.74
N THR A 71 -16.42 9.07 -14.02
CA THR A 71 -16.06 10.37 -14.60
C THR A 71 -14.62 10.65 -14.20
N GLN A 72 -13.80 11.09 -15.15
CA GLN A 72 -12.40 11.37 -14.91
C GLN A 72 -12.23 12.77 -14.34
N VAL A 73 -11.54 12.88 -13.23
CA VAL A 73 -11.07 14.13 -12.64
C VAL A 73 -9.55 14.10 -12.67
N GLU A 74 -8.91 15.00 -13.40
CA GLU A 74 -7.46 15.07 -13.43
C GLU A 74 -6.93 15.50 -12.06
N VAL A 75 -6.05 14.69 -11.48
CA VAL A 75 -5.38 14.96 -10.19
C VAL A 75 -3.98 15.48 -10.42
N PHE A 76 -3.22 14.77 -11.23
CA PHE A 76 -1.89 15.21 -11.65
C PHE A 76 -1.82 15.20 -13.17
N PRO A 77 -1.37 16.28 -13.80
CA PRO A 77 -1.17 16.31 -15.25
C PRO A 77 -0.04 15.38 -15.65
N TYR A 78 0.03 15.00 -16.92
CA TYR A 78 1.18 14.22 -17.39
C TYR A 78 2.50 14.97 -17.18
N THR A 79 2.50 16.24 -17.52
CA THR A 79 3.66 17.13 -17.33
C THR A 79 3.22 18.53 -16.94
N LEU A 80 3.98 19.16 -16.05
CA LEU A 80 3.79 20.55 -15.65
C LEU A 80 5.16 21.20 -15.34
N ALA A 81 5.51 22.24 -16.08
CA ALA A 81 6.77 22.99 -15.89
C ALA A 81 8.02 22.08 -15.84
N GLY A 82 8.12 21.10 -16.78
CA GLY A 82 9.26 20.18 -16.88
C GLY A 82 9.27 19.03 -15.86
N ASN A 83 8.23 18.91 -15.04
CA ASN A 83 8.04 17.77 -14.13
C ASN A 83 7.02 16.81 -14.73
N TYR A 84 7.24 15.52 -14.50
CA TYR A 84 6.37 14.43 -14.92
C TYR A 84 5.80 13.72 -13.70
N TYR A 85 4.55 13.28 -13.78
CA TYR A 85 3.88 12.63 -12.65
C TYR A 85 3.60 11.17 -12.98
N ARG A 86 4.01 10.27 -12.07
CA ARG A 86 3.84 8.82 -12.21
C ARG A 86 3.54 8.16 -10.86
N ILE A 87 3.28 6.87 -10.89
CA ILE A 87 3.16 6.00 -9.71
C ILE A 87 2.06 6.46 -8.74
N PRO A 88 0.79 6.38 -9.18
CA PRO A 88 -0.32 6.82 -8.37
C PRO A 88 -0.55 5.92 -7.15
N THR A 89 -0.78 6.53 -5.99
CA THR A 89 -1.24 5.85 -4.78
C THR A 89 -2.41 6.61 -4.18
N LEU A 90 -3.49 5.91 -3.85
CA LEU A 90 -4.73 6.48 -3.32
C LEU A 90 -5.02 5.91 -1.94
N MET A 91 -5.38 6.77 -0.99
CA MET A 91 -5.77 6.39 0.36
C MET A 91 -7.01 7.17 0.80
N GLN A 92 -7.91 6.53 1.55
CA GLN A 92 -8.95 7.23 2.30
C GLN A 92 -8.60 7.25 3.78
N LEU A 93 -8.73 8.41 4.40
CA LEU A 93 -8.58 8.61 5.84
C LEU A 93 -9.89 8.30 6.58
N THR A 94 -9.80 8.11 7.89
CA THR A 94 -10.96 7.82 8.74
C THR A 94 -11.99 8.95 8.76
N ASN A 95 -11.58 10.21 8.55
CA ASN A 95 -12.49 11.36 8.41
C ASN A 95 -13.17 11.45 7.03
N GLY A 96 -12.78 10.59 6.07
CA GLY A 96 -13.33 10.54 4.71
C GLY A 96 -12.54 11.33 3.68
N ASP A 97 -11.52 12.08 4.08
CA ASP A 97 -10.61 12.74 3.13
C ASP A 97 -9.89 11.69 2.28
N LEU A 98 -9.65 12.03 1.03
CA LEU A 98 -8.81 11.24 0.13
C LEU A 98 -7.44 11.90 0.02
N LEU A 99 -6.40 11.09 0.08
CA LEU A 99 -5.04 11.49 -0.25
C LEU A 99 -4.61 10.77 -1.53
N ALA A 100 -4.21 11.54 -2.53
CA ALA A 100 -3.62 11.06 -3.77
C ALA A 100 -2.13 11.41 -3.78
N PHE A 101 -1.30 10.42 -4.01
CA PHE A 101 0.15 10.57 -4.06
C PHE A 101 0.67 10.24 -5.46
N ALA A 102 1.78 10.85 -5.83
CA ALA A 102 2.50 10.54 -7.06
C ALA A 102 4.00 10.83 -6.91
N ASP A 103 4.80 10.18 -7.73
CA ASP A 103 6.16 10.60 -8.01
C ASP A 103 6.13 11.86 -8.87
N LYS A 104 6.79 12.91 -8.45
CA LYS A 104 7.11 14.08 -9.25
C LYS A 104 8.54 13.96 -9.76
N ARG A 105 8.71 13.70 -11.05
CA ARG A 105 9.97 13.39 -11.71
C ARG A 105 10.48 14.60 -12.48
N LYS A 106 11.65 15.12 -12.11
CA LYS A 106 12.24 16.31 -12.73
C LYS A 106 12.98 15.93 -14.01
N GLY A 107 12.64 16.59 -15.12
CA GLY A 107 13.37 16.48 -16.39
C GLY A 107 13.14 15.18 -17.18
N GLY A 108 12.23 14.31 -16.77
CA GLY A 108 11.92 13.07 -17.50
C GLY A 108 11.11 12.05 -16.70
N VAL A 109 10.71 10.96 -17.36
CA VAL A 109 9.84 9.91 -16.77
C VAL A 109 10.62 8.77 -16.14
N GLY A 110 11.95 8.79 -16.20
CA GLY A 110 12.79 7.67 -15.72
C GLY A 110 12.65 7.42 -14.22
N ASP A 111 12.80 6.14 -13.84
CA ASP A 111 12.82 5.70 -12.45
C ASP A 111 14.14 6.13 -11.75
N LEU A 112 14.28 5.84 -10.47
CA LEU A 112 15.54 6.01 -9.75
C LEU A 112 16.71 5.26 -10.47
N PRO A 113 17.92 5.82 -10.48
CA PRO A 113 18.35 7.06 -9.83
C PRO A 113 18.01 8.27 -10.71
N ASN A 114 17.10 9.10 -10.24
CA ASN A 114 16.71 10.35 -10.86
C ASN A 114 16.24 11.33 -9.79
N SER A 115 16.12 12.61 -10.15
CA SER A 115 15.55 13.62 -9.29
C SER A 115 14.02 13.41 -9.20
N ILE A 116 13.60 12.71 -8.16
CA ILE A 116 12.21 12.34 -7.91
C ILE A 116 11.82 12.78 -6.50
N GLU A 117 10.61 13.31 -6.35
CA GLU A 117 10.00 13.70 -5.08
C GLU A 117 8.62 13.06 -4.99
N VAL A 118 8.22 12.62 -3.80
CA VAL A 118 6.83 12.19 -3.59
C VAL A 118 6.00 13.41 -3.22
N VAL A 119 4.90 13.58 -3.95
CA VAL A 119 3.95 14.66 -3.75
C VAL A 119 2.56 14.14 -3.46
N MET A 120 1.74 14.97 -2.81
CA MET A 120 0.40 14.63 -2.37
C MET A 120 -0.60 15.73 -2.74
N LYS A 121 -1.83 15.34 -3.07
CA LYS A 121 -3.01 16.21 -3.11
C LYS A 121 -4.13 15.61 -2.26
N ARG A 122 -4.95 16.47 -1.66
CA ARG A 122 -6.07 16.10 -0.80
C ARG A 122 -7.41 16.46 -1.43
N SER A 123 -8.39 15.60 -1.25
CA SER A 123 -9.80 15.89 -1.53
C SER A 123 -10.65 15.68 -0.28
N THR A 124 -11.50 16.64 0.05
CA THR A 124 -12.46 16.59 1.16
C THR A 124 -13.91 16.37 0.68
N ASN A 125 -14.10 16.11 -0.61
CA ASN A 125 -15.42 16.03 -1.25
C ASN A 125 -15.55 14.81 -2.19
N ASN A 126 -15.03 13.66 -1.76
CA ASN A 126 -15.06 12.40 -2.50
C ASN A 126 -14.43 12.50 -3.91
N GLY A 127 -13.32 13.23 -4.04
CA GLY A 127 -12.53 13.31 -5.27
C GLY A 127 -13.10 14.24 -6.34
N LYS A 128 -14.11 15.07 -6.03
CA LYS A 128 -14.65 16.04 -6.98
C LYS A 128 -13.66 17.18 -7.28
N THR A 129 -12.93 17.62 -6.26
CA THR A 129 -11.86 18.61 -6.37
C THR A 129 -10.67 18.21 -5.50
N TRP A 130 -9.50 18.70 -5.86
CA TRP A 130 -8.24 18.38 -5.20
C TRP A 130 -7.49 19.67 -4.83
N SER A 131 -6.76 19.63 -3.73
CA SER A 131 -5.92 20.73 -3.26
C SER A 131 -4.76 21.01 -4.23
N THR A 132 -4.05 22.10 -3.98
CA THR A 132 -2.70 22.29 -4.50
C THR A 132 -1.78 21.15 -4.03
N GLU A 133 -0.71 20.93 -4.78
CA GLU A 133 0.31 19.92 -4.49
C GLU A 133 1.08 20.26 -3.22
N THR A 134 1.37 19.25 -2.41
CA THR A 134 2.27 19.32 -1.26
C THR A 134 3.35 18.26 -1.41
N ARG A 135 4.62 18.65 -1.30
CA ARG A 135 5.75 17.71 -1.26
C ARG A 135 5.83 17.06 0.11
N ILE A 136 6.04 15.74 0.17
CA ILE A 136 6.08 14.96 1.41
C ILE A 136 7.42 14.26 1.67
N THR A 137 8.36 14.35 0.74
CA THR A 137 9.75 13.92 0.91
C THR A 137 10.69 15.12 0.77
N PRO A 138 11.95 15.04 1.19
CA PRO A 138 12.93 16.10 0.97
C PRO A 138 13.02 16.49 -0.51
N GLU A 139 13.42 17.73 -0.75
CA GLU A 139 13.69 18.20 -2.10
C GLU A 139 14.87 17.46 -2.71
N SER A 140 14.65 16.84 -3.87
CA SER A 140 15.72 16.22 -4.63
C SER A 140 16.54 17.28 -5.40
N LYS A 141 17.85 17.33 -5.13
CA LYS A 141 18.81 18.26 -5.73
C LYS A 141 19.71 17.58 -6.76
N SER A 142 19.66 16.26 -6.85
CA SER A 142 20.52 15.45 -7.73
C SER A 142 19.79 14.19 -8.21
N LYS A 143 20.45 13.42 -9.07
CA LYS A 143 19.92 12.11 -9.48
C LYS A 143 20.11 11.01 -8.43
N THR A 144 20.80 11.27 -7.34
CA THR A 144 21.15 10.25 -6.34
C THR A 144 20.53 10.50 -4.96
N ASP A 145 19.64 11.47 -4.84
CA ASP A 145 18.91 11.80 -3.60
C ASP A 145 17.39 11.78 -3.78
N GLY A 146 16.91 11.21 -4.89
CA GLY A 146 15.49 11.09 -5.18
C GLY A 146 14.76 10.12 -4.25
N HIS A 147 13.46 10.33 -4.14
CA HIS A 147 12.51 9.48 -3.41
C HIS A 147 11.30 9.19 -4.28
N GLY A 148 10.95 7.91 -4.44
CA GLY A 148 9.83 7.50 -5.30
C GLY A 148 9.22 6.17 -4.90
N ASP A 149 8.34 5.63 -5.75
CA ASP A 149 7.65 4.36 -5.58
C ASP A 149 6.94 4.24 -4.21
N ALA A 150 6.27 5.31 -3.79
CA ALA A 150 5.70 5.41 -2.47
C ALA A 150 4.51 4.47 -2.26
N GLY A 151 4.49 3.80 -1.11
CA GLY A 151 3.35 3.02 -0.61
C GLY A 151 2.96 3.44 0.80
N PHE A 152 1.67 3.33 1.14
CA PHE A 152 1.17 3.82 2.42
C PHE A 152 0.27 2.79 3.12
N ILE A 153 0.26 2.86 4.45
CA ILE A 153 -0.67 2.15 5.34
C ILE A 153 -1.25 3.16 6.34
N LEU A 154 -2.56 3.17 6.51
CA LEU A 154 -3.20 3.84 7.63
C LEU A 154 -3.17 2.91 8.84
N ASP A 155 -2.42 3.27 9.87
CA ASP A 155 -2.43 2.56 11.16
C ASP A 155 -3.72 2.86 11.91
N ARG A 156 -4.69 1.96 11.81
CA ARG A 156 -5.99 2.11 12.46
C ARG A 156 -5.92 2.02 13.99
N LYS A 157 -4.86 1.44 14.53
CA LYS A 157 -4.65 1.35 15.98
C LYS A 157 -4.17 2.66 16.57
N ARG A 158 -3.30 3.39 15.82
CA ARG A 158 -2.66 4.63 16.27
C ARG A 158 -3.18 5.89 15.56
N GLY A 159 -3.87 5.74 14.43
CA GLY A 159 -4.32 6.86 13.59
C GLY A 159 -3.22 7.46 12.70
N ASN A 160 -2.03 6.90 12.70
CA ASN A 160 -0.89 7.39 11.93
C ASN A 160 -0.92 6.88 10.48
N ILE A 161 -0.28 7.61 9.57
CA ILE A 161 0.03 7.11 8.24
C ILE A 161 1.50 6.69 8.24
N VAL A 162 1.76 5.44 7.84
CA VAL A 162 3.11 4.90 7.65
C VAL A 162 3.36 4.77 6.16
N GLY A 163 4.34 5.49 5.65
CA GLY A 163 4.76 5.45 4.25
C GLY A 163 6.10 4.77 4.09
N VAL A 164 6.25 4.00 3.01
CA VAL A 164 7.52 3.47 2.54
C VAL A 164 7.87 4.12 1.23
N VAL A 165 9.13 4.52 1.04
CA VAL A 165 9.65 5.10 -0.19
C VAL A 165 10.96 4.44 -0.58
N ALA A 166 11.18 4.24 -1.87
CA ALA A 166 12.48 3.91 -2.43
C ALA A 166 13.31 5.19 -2.57
N SER A 167 14.63 5.09 -2.45
CA SER A 167 15.49 6.27 -2.64
C SER A 167 16.91 5.94 -3.09
N ASP A 168 17.64 6.98 -3.43
CA ASP A 168 19.05 7.02 -3.78
C ASP A 168 19.32 6.30 -5.13
N ASN A 169 19.66 5.02 -5.09
CA ASN A 169 20.02 4.27 -6.29
C ASN A 169 18.78 3.70 -7.01
N GLY A 170 18.92 3.29 -8.26
CA GLY A 170 17.86 2.61 -9.01
C GLY A 170 17.91 1.10 -8.83
N PHE A 171 16.76 0.42 -9.03
CA PHE A 171 16.63 -1.02 -8.82
C PHE A 171 17.62 -1.85 -9.66
N LEU A 172 17.84 -1.47 -10.93
CA LEU A 172 18.74 -2.18 -11.82
C LEU A 172 20.22 -1.85 -11.55
N ALA A 173 20.52 -0.63 -11.11
CA ALA A 173 21.87 -0.18 -10.80
C ALA A 173 22.29 -0.53 -9.36
N SER A 174 21.37 -0.97 -8.52
CA SER A 174 21.60 -1.33 -7.12
C SER A 174 22.52 -2.54 -6.99
N THR A 175 23.39 -2.49 -5.99
CA THR A 175 24.20 -3.63 -5.51
C THR A 175 24.08 -3.74 -3.99
N HIS A 176 24.51 -4.86 -3.41
CA HIS A 176 24.51 -5.02 -1.97
C HIS A 176 25.38 -3.99 -1.24
N GLU A 177 26.41 -3.44 -1.90
CA GLU A 177 27.29 -2.39 -1.36
C GLU A 177 26.71 -0.99 -1.53
N LYS A 178 26.03 -0.76 -2.66
CA LYS A 178 25.37 0.51 -3.01
C LYS A 178 23.87 0.25 -3.27
N PRO A 179 23.11 -0.08 -2.24
CA PRO A 179 21.72 -0.49 -2.40
C PRO A 179 20.80 0.68 -2.76
N ILE A 180 19.74 0.39 -3.51
CA ILE A 180 18.53 1.23 -3.47
C ILE A 180 18.01 1.20 -2.05
N ARG A 181 17.74 2.37 -1.45
CA ARG A 181 17.34 2.46 -0.06
C ARG A 181 15.85 2.28 0.11
N ILE A 182 15.46 1.62 1.19
CA ILE A 182 14.08 1.55 1.67
C ILE A 182 13.97 2.47 2.88
N LYS A 183 13.16 3.50 2.77
CA LYS A 183 12.99 4.49 3.85
C LYS A 183 11.53 4.56 4.30
N ILE A 184 11.32 4.84 5.58
CA ILE A 184 10.00 5.02 6.19
C ILE A 184 9.80 6.50 6.47
N ILE A 185 8.61 7.00 6.11
CA ILE A 185 8.09 8.32 6.49
C ILE A 185 6.79 8.13 7.26
N LYS A 186 6.50 9.02 8.20
CA LYS A 186 5.26 8.96 8.99
C LYS A 186 4.55 10.31 9.04
N SER A 187 3.22 10.26 9.09
CA SER A 187 2.40 11.40 9.46
C SER A 187 1.51 11.02 10.64
N VAL A 188 1.45 11.89 11.65
CA VAL A 188 0.62 11.70 12.86
C VAL A 188 -0.57 12.66 12.91
N ASP A 189 -0.78 13.44 11.86
CA ASP A 189 -1.76 14.53 11.77
C ASP A 189 -2.64 14.44 10.51
N ASN A 190 -2.95 13.20 10.09
CA ASN A 190 -3.74 12.91 8.90
C ASN A 190 -3.10 13.43 7.59
N GLY A 191 -1.78 13.36 7.47
CA GLY A 191 -1.06 13.73 6.25
C GLY A 191 -0.89 15.24 6.06
N LYS A 192 -0.98 16.06 7.11
CA LYS A 192 -0.69 17.50 7.04
C LYS A 192 0.82 17.75 7.08
N THR A 193 1.53 17.03 7.96
CA THR A 193 2.99 17.06 8.06
C THR A 193 3.57 15.64 8.01
N TRP A 194 4.83 15.54 7.62
CA TRP A 194 5.54 14.27 7.45
C TRP A 194 6.90 14.33 8.11
N SER A 195 7.33 13.20 8.65
CA SER A 195 8.68 13.03 9.20
C SER A 195 9.74 13.04 8.11
N GLU A 196 11.00 13.30 8.50
CA GLU A 196 12.13 12.96 7.64
C GLU A 196 12.16 11.45 7.36
N PRO A 197 12.64 11.04 6.17
CA PRO A 197 12.75 9.63 5.80
C PRO A 197 13.82 8.90 6.64
N VAL A 198 13.42 7.81 7.31
CA VAL A 198 14.30 6.96 8.11
C VAL A 198 14.71 5.73 7.32
N ASP A 199 16.00 5.52 7.12
CA ASP A 199 16.54 4.37 6.37
C ASP A 199 16.41 3.08 7.17
N ILE A 200 15.63 2.14 6.69
CA ILE A 200 15.46 0.79 7.23
C ILE A 200 16.19 -0.28 6.42
N THR A 201 16.91 0.09 5.36
CA THR A 201 17.62 -0.85 4.49
C THR A 201 18.48 -1.86 5.26
N PRO A 202 19.25 -1.45 6.33
CA PRO A 202 20.05 -2.39 7.09
C PRO A 202 19.25 -3.46 7.84
N GLN A 203 17.98 -3.21 8.15
CA GLN A 203 17.09 -4.23 8.73
C GLN A 203 16.67 -5.27 7.69
N ILE A 204 16.64 -4.87 6.41
CA ILE A 204 16.07 -5.65 5.32
C ILE A 204 17.15 -6.38 4.54
N TYR A 205 18.14 -5.67 3.96
CA TYR A 205 19.15 -6.26 3.09
C TYR A 205 20.40 -5.38 2.92
N GLY A 206 21.36 -5.89 2.08
CA GLY A 206 22.58 -5.18 1.71
C GLY A 206 23.72 -5.40 2.71
N ALA A 207 24.91 -4.88 2.42
CA ALA A 207 26.13 -5.20 3.15
C ALA A 207 26.06 -4.95 4.67
N GLN A 208 25.21 -4.04 5.13
CA GLN A 208 25.00 -3.73 6.54
C GLN A 208 23.96 -4.62 7.23
N CYS A 209 23.24 -5.48 6.48
CA CYS A 209 22.23 -6.39 7.03
C CYS A 209 22.91 -7.52 7.81
N LYS A 210 22.38 -7.85 8.99
CA LYS A 210 22.90 -8.93 9.85
C LYS A 210 22.56 -10.33 9.34
N ASP A 211 21.53 -10.47 8.49
CA ASP A 211 21.12 -11.75 7.95
C ASP A 211 22.13 -12.25 6.91
N PRO A 212 22.66 -13.48 7.04
CA PRO A 212 23.75 -13.99 6.20
C PRO A 212 23.35 -14.19 4.73
N THR A 213 22.08 -14.34 4.42
CA THR A 213 21.55 -14.45 3.06
C THR A 213 21.25 -13.08 2.47
N ARG A 214 20.47 -12.28 3.21
CA ARG A 214 19.97 -10.98 2.74
C ARG A 214 21.05 -9.91 2.62
N LYS A 215 22.17 -10.05 3.34
CA LYS A 215 23.34 -9.18 3.14
C LYS A 215 23.91 -9.21 1.72
N ASN A 216 23.63 -10.26 0.95
CA ASN A 216 24.10 -10.43 -0.42
C ASN A 216 23.03 -10.07 -1.48
N TRP A 217 21.82 -9.70 -1.09
CA TRP A 217 20.79 -9.24 -2.02
C TRP A 217 21.24 -7.96 -2.72
N GLN A 218 21.02 -7.89 -4.04
CA GLN A 218 21.49 -6.80 -4.87
C GLN A 218 20.55 -5.61 -4.90
N ALA A 219 19.25 -5.85 -4.79
CA ALA A 219 18.25 -4.80 -4.78
C ALA A 219 16.99 -5.26 -4.05
N ALA A 220 16.33 -4.33 -3.37
CA ALA A 220 14.97 -4.49 -2.89
C ALA A 220 14.30 -3.12 -2.81
N PHE A 221 13.05 -3.02 -3.27
CA PHE A 221 12.22 -1.85 -3.03
C PHE A 221 10.79 -2.29 -2.70
N ALA A 222 10.10 -1.50 -1.90
CA ALA A 222 8.69 -1.74 -1.65
C ALA A 222 7.93 -1.45 -2.95
N ALA A 223 7.25 -2.47 -3.44
CA ALA A 223 6.53 -2.41 -4.69
C ALA A 223 5.43 -1.34 -4.57
N SER A 224 5.52 -0.31 -5.39
CA SER A 224 4.74 0.92 -5.38
C SER A 224 3.25 0.73 -5.13
N GLY A 225 2.65 1.60 -4.33
CA GLY A 225 1.25 1.55 -3.91
C GLY A 225 1.04 1.02 -2.49
N ASN A 226 -0.22 0.97 -2.05
CA ASN A 226 -0.54 0.71 -0.66
C ASN A 226 -0.11 -0.66 -0.16
N GLY A 227 0.41 -0.68 1.08
CA GLY A 227 0.49 -1.88 1.89
C GLY A 227 -0.84 -2.25 2.54
N VAL A 228 -0.81 -3.18 3.48
CA VAL A 228 -1.97 -3.66 4.22
C VAL A 228 -1.69 -3.72 5.70
N GLN A 229 -2.65 -3.32 6.53
CA GLN A 229 -2.66 -3.63 7.95
C GLN A 229 -3.65 -4.77 8.22
N LEU A 230 -3.18 -5.86 8.79
CA LEU A 230 -3.99 -7.01 9.12
C LEU A 230 -4.91 -6.72 10.32
N ARG A 231 -5.91 -7.57 10.54
CA ARG A 231 -6.83 -7.47 11.69
C ARG A 231 -6.11 -7.57 13.04
N ASN A 232 -5.00 -8.32 13.11
CA ASN A 232 -4.16 -8.37 14.31
C ASN A 232 -3.26 -7.13 14.52
N GLY A 233 -3.27 -6.19 13.58
CA GLY A 233 -2.50 -4.94 13.63
C GLY A 233 -1.15 -4.97 12.90
N ARG A 234 -0.68 -6.15 12.44
CA ARG A 234 0.54 -6.27 11.65
C ARG A 234 0.43 -5.49 10.35
N MET A 235 1.45 -4.74 10.02
CA MET A 235 1.57 -4.00 8.76
C MET A 235 2.46 -4.75 7.78
N LEU A 236 2.09 -4.81 6.50
CA LEU A 236 2.87 -5.49 5.46
C LEU A 236 3.02 -4.62 4.21
N PHE A 237 4.24 -4.62 3.66
CA PHE A 237 4.52 -4.19 2.30
C PHE A 237 5.18 -5.31 1.51
N VAL A 238 4.84 -5.44 0.23
CA VAL A 238 5.52 -6.37 -0.65
C VAL A 238 6.77 -5.73 -1.20
N LEU A 239 7.87 -6.49 -1.25
CA LEU A 239 9.11 -6.11 -1.89
C LEU A 239 9.27 -6.82 -3.24
N ALA A 240 9.79 -6.12 -4.23
CA ALA A 240 10.47 -6.73 -5.36
C ALA A 240 11.96 -6.84 -4.98
N VAL A 241 12.51 -8.05 -5.00
CA VAL A 241 13.87 -8.34 -4.53
C VAL A 241 14.68 -9.01 -5.64
N ARG A 242 15.86 -8.49 -5.92
CA ARG A 242 16.86 -9.12 -6.77
C ARG A 242 17.95 -9.75 -5.90
N GLU A 243 17.95 -11.08 -5.84
CA GLU A 243 18.93 -11.86 -5.08
C GLU A 243 20.30 -11.88 -5.74
N ALA A 244 21.33 -12.40 -5.03
CA ALA A 244 22.73 -12.30 -5.42
C ALA A 244 23.07 -12.94 -6.79
N LYS A 245 22.36 -13.98 -7.19
CA LYS A 245 22.69 -14.78 -8.38
C LYS A 245 21.59 -14.78 -9.44
N GLU A 246 20.53 -14.01 -9.26
CA GLU A 246 19.36 -14.07 -10.12
C GLU A 246 19.16 -12.77 -10.91
N ASN A 247 18.80 -12.92 -12.19
CA ASN A 247 18.50 -11.79 -13.07
C ASN A 247 17.04 -11.35 -13.03
N PHE A 248 16.23 -11.98 -12.20
CA PHE A 248 14.80 -11.66 -12.04
C PHE A 248 14.48 -11.33 -10.58
N ALA A 249 13.40 -10.61 -10.38
CA ALA A 249 12.94 -10.27 -9.05
C ALA A 249 12.01 -11.36 -8.47
N LYS A 250 12.03 -11.49 -7.14
CA LYS A 250 11.08 -12.27 -6.33
C LYS A 250 10.31 -11.37 -5.40
N ASN A 251 9.14 -11.78 -4.98
CA ASN A 251 8.33 -11.03 -4.04
C ASN A 251 8.55 -11.52 -2.61
N TYR A 252 9.26 -10.74 -1.81
CA TYR A 252 9.31 -10.91 -0.36
C TYR A 252 8.34 -9.92 0.29
N VAL A 253 8.10 -10.11 1.59
CA VAL A 253 7.24 -9.21 2.36
C VAL A 253 8.03 -8.66 3.53
N ILE A 254 7.96 -7.35 3.75
CA ILE A 254 8.36 -6.77 5.02
C ILE A 254 7.13 -6.58 5.90
N TYR A 255 7.29 -6.84 7.20
CA TYR A 255 6.21 -6.67 8.16
C TYR A 255 6.69 -6.02 9.45
N SER A 256 5.79 -5.27 10.07
CA SER A 256 5.98 -4.57 11.33
C SER A 256 4.82 -4.87 12.28
N ASP A 257 5.13 -5.16 13.54
CA ASP A 257 4.15 -5.39 14.60
C ASP A 257 4.09 -4.23 15.61
N ASP A 258 4.95 -3.20 15.45
CA ASP A 258 5.11 -2.09 16.37
C ASP A 258 4.72 -0.71 15.77
N GLY A 259 3.99 -0.71 14.65
CA GLY A 259 3.55 0.54 13.99
C GLY A 259 4.59 1.14 13.06
N GLY A 260 5.45 0.29 12.49
CA GLY A 260 6.44 0.68 11.50
C GLY A 260 7.73 1.24 12.10
N ASP A 261 8.05 0.93 13.37
CA ASP A 261 9.32 1.29 13.99
C ASP A 261 10.41 0.28 13.65
N THR A 262 10.07 -1.01 13.71
CA THR A 262 10.95 -2.09 13.27
C THR A 262 10.30 -2.97 12.21
N TRP A 263 11.15 -3.55 11.34
CA TRP A 263 10.69 -4.33 10.21
C TRP A 263 11.42 -5.66 10.11
N ASN A 264 10.64 -6.71 9.86
CA ASN A 264 11.10 -8.05 9.58
C ASN A 264 10.83 -8.41 8.11
N VAL A 265 11.43 -9.50 7.64
CA VAL A 265 11.26 -10.00 6.26
C VAL A 265 10.70 -11.41 6.30
N SER A 266 9.78 -11.73 5.38
CA SER A 266 9.25 -13.08 5.21
C SER A 266 10.37 -14.11 4.99
N LYS A 267 10.17 -15.34 5.44
CA LYS A 267 11.16 -16.42 5.39
C LYS A 267 11.43 -16.89 3.95
N ASN A 268 10.43 -16.75 3.08
CA ASN A 268 10.54 -17.09 1.67
C ASN A 268 9.71 -16.13 0.79
N ALA A 269 9.97 -16.14 -0.50
CA ALA A 269 9.10 -15.61 -1.54
C ALA A 269 8.15 -16.71 -2.06
N PRO A 270 7.00 -16.37 -2.68
CA PRO A 270 6.16 -17.33 -3.38
C PRO A 270 6.96 -18.14 -4.39
N GLN A 271 6.74 -19.45 -4.41
CA GLN A 271 7.38 -20.36 -5.36
C GLN A 271 6.77 -20.22 -6.76
N SER A 272 7.48 -20.73 -7.77
CA SER A 272 7.05 -20.74 -9.19
C SER A 272 6.96 -19.36 -9.85
N VAL A 273 7.59 -18.32 -9.27
CA VAL A 273 7.68 -16.99 -9.89
C VAL A 273 9.10 -16.77 -10.41
N LYS A 274 9.22 -16.67 -11.72
CA LYS A 274 10.43 -16.17 -12.39
C LYS A 274 10.14 -14.78 -12.92
N GLY A 275 10.42 -13.75 -12.13
CA GLY A 275 10.14 -12.37 -12.49
C GLY A 275 8.85 -11.81 -11.85
N GLY A 276 8.72 -11.95 -10.55
CA GLY A 276 7.79 -11.17 -9.75
C GLY A 276 8.22 -9.71 -9.66
N ASP A 277 7.26 -8.79 -9.66
CA ASP A 277 7.49 -7.35 -9.58
C ASP A 277 6.54 -6.74 -8.54
N GLU A 278 5.89 -5.60 -8.84
CA GLU A 278 4.94 -5.04 -7.90
C GLU A 278 3.81 -6.03 -7.59
N ALA A 279 3.50 -6.17 -6.33
CA ALA A 279 2.45 -7.04 -5.83
C ALA A 279 1.73 -6.41 -4.64
N LYS A 280 0.51 -6.83 -4.40
CA LYS A 280 -0.34 -6.33 -3.31
C LYS A 280 -0.99 -7.48 -2.58
N ILE A 281 -1.35 -7.24 -1.32
CA ILE A 281 -1.91 -8.25 -0.41
C ILE A 281 -3.27 -7.80 0.08
N VAL A 282 -4.18 -8.76 0.25
CA VAL A 282 -5.39 -8.63 1.06
C VAL A 282 -5.48 -9.78 2.06
N GLU A 283 -6.10 -9.52 3.21
CA GLU A 283 -6.42 -10.54 4.20
C GLU A 283 -7.84 -11.04 3.95
N LEU A 284 -8.01 -12.35 3.77
CA LEU A 284 -9.28 -13.03 3.55
C LEU A 284 -10.06 -13.20 4.87
N ASN A 285 -11.31 -13.63 4.80
CA ASN A 285 -12.15 -13.80 5.99
C ASN A 285 -11.61 -14.83 6.98
N ASP A 286 -10.98 -15.88 6.51
CA ASP A 286 -10.37 -16.94 7.33
C ASP A 286 -8.98 -16.55 7.88
N GLY A 287 -8.48 -15.35 7.60
CA GLY A 287 -7.15 -14.89 7.99
C GLY A 287 -6.04 -15.23 7.00
N THR A 288 -6.33 -16.01 5.96
CA THR A 288 -5.39 -16.27 4.88
C THR A 288 -5.06 -14.96 4.15
N LEU A 289 -3.80 -14.74 3.85
CA LEU A 289 -3.39 -13.63 2.99
C LEU A 289 -3.37 -14.06 1.53
N LEU A 290 -3.88 -13.22 0.66
CA LEU A 290 -3.84 -13.40 -0.79
C LEU A 290 -2.98 -12.31 -1.42
N MET A 291 -1.88 -12.71 -2.06
CA MET A 291 -0.99 -11.81 -2.80
C MET A 291 -1.31 -11.88 -4.28
N ALA A 292 -1.56 -10.73 -4.91
CA ALA A 292 -1.71 -10.58 -6.36
C ALA A 292 -0.41 -10.04 -6.95
N ILE A 293 0.26 -10.84 -7.78
CA ILE A 293 1.61 -10.60 -8.27
C ILE A 293 1.59 -10.11 -9.72
N ARG A 294 2.30 -9.01 -9.99
CA ARG A 294 2.62 -8.55 -11.34
C ARG A 294 3.60 -9.52 -12.00
N PRO A 295 3.24 -10.17 -13.12
CA PRO A 295 4.14 -11.09 -13.80
C PRO A 295 5.09 -10.35 -14.74
N LYS A 296 6.30 -10.92 -14.92
CA LYS A 296 7.21 -10.57 -16.02
C LYS A 296 7.50 -11.76 -16.94
N ASP A 297 7.11 -12.95 -16.54
CA ASP A 297 7.38 -14.21 -17.23
C ASP A 297 6.16 -14.77 -17.97
N ILE A 298 4.96 -14.33 -17.64
CA ILE A 298 3.69 -14.75 -18.27
C ILE A 298 2.70 -13.58 -18.35
N TYR A 299 1.63 -13.75 -19.15
CA TYR A 299 0.61 -12.72 -19.35
C TYR A 299 -0.65 -12.93 -18.47
N GLN A 300 -0.47 -13.44 -17.27
CA GLN A 300 -1.54 -13.70 -16.32
C GLN A 300 -1.08 -13.32 -14.93
N ARG A 301 -1.92 -12.63 -14.15
CA ARG A 301 -1.63 -12.42 -12.73
C ARG A 301 -1.44 -13.76 -12.04
N ARG A 302 -0.50 -13.81 -11.10
CA ARG A 302 -0.34 -14.94 -10.20
C ARG A 302 -0.91 -14.59 -8.85
N LEU A 303 -1.53 -15.58 -8.22
CA LEU A 303 -2.02 -15.46 -6.85
C LEU A 303 -1.27 -16.43 -5.95
N ALA A 304 -0.74 -15.93 -4.82
CA ALA A 304 -0.08 -16.73 -3.80
C ALA A 304 -0.77 -16.54 -2.45
N LYS A 305 -0.67 -17.54 -1.57
CA LYS A 305 -1.28 -17.52 -0.24
C LYS A 305 -0.27 -17.68 0.88
N SER A 306 -0.58 -17.04 2.02
CA SER A 306 0.09 -17.22 3.30
C SER A 306 -0.97 -17.49 4.38
N THR A 307 -0.72 -18.41 5.29
CA THR A 307 -1.61 -18.75 6.41
C THR A 307 -1.00 -18.43 7.78
N ASP A 308 0.14 -17.74 7.79
CA ASP A 308 0.91 -17.41 8.98
C ASP A 308 1.23 -15.90 9.06
N ASN A 309 0.26 -15.05 8.70
CA ASN A 309 0.37 -13.59 8.72
C ASN A 309 1.55 -13.04 7.87
N GLY A 310 1.85 -13.69 6.74
CA GLY A 310 2.82 -13.21 5.76
C GLY A 310 4.27 -13.65 6.03
N GLU A 311 4.51 -14.53 6.99
CA GLU A 311 5.87 -15.02 7.27
C GLU A 311 6.36 -16.04 6.26
N THR A 312 5.47 -16.91 5.75
CA THR A 312 5.77 -17.82 4.66
C THR A 312 4.71 -17.77 3.56
N TRP A 313 5.13 -18.08 2.33
CA TRP A 313 4.29 -18.01 1.14
C TRP A 313 4.35 -19.31 0.36
N GLY A 314 3.19 -19.77 -0.09
CA GLY A 314 3.04 -20.97 -0.92
C GLY A 314 3.36 -20.70 -2.39
N VAL A 315 2.93 -21.63 -3.25
CA VAL A 315 3.07 -21.55 -4.70
C VAL A 315 2.22 -20.42 -5.26
N ALA A 316 2.79 -19.64 -6.18
CA ALA A 316 2.09 -18.61 -6.93
C ALA A 316 1.44 -19.21 -8.19
N GLU A 317 0.14 -19.32 -8.19
CA GLU A 317 -0.63 -19.93 -9.28
C GLU A 317 -1.07 -18.88 -10.30
N PRO A 318 -0.86 -19.11 -11.62
CA PRO A 318 -1.38 -18.24 -12.66
C PRO A 318 -2.91 -18.30 -12.73
N ARG A 319 -3.53 -17.17 -13.11
CA ARG A 319 -4.97 -17.02 -13.27
C ARG A 319 -5.31 -16.63 -14.70
N SER A 320 -5.86 -17.55 -15.46
CA SER A 320 -6.23 -17.32 -16.88
C SER A 320 -7.31 -16.26 -17.04
N GLU A 321 -8.22 -16.15 -16.06
CA GLU A 321 -9.27 -15.14 -16.01
C GLU A 321 -8.76 -13.73 -15.66
N LEU A 322 -7.49 -13.60 -15.27
CA LEU A 322 -6.81 -12.35 -14.97
C LEU A 322 -5.64 -12.09 -15.96
N PRO A 323 -5.93 -11.94 -17.27
CA PRO A 323 -4.89 -11.60 -18.23
C PRO A 323 -4.30 -10.24 -17.89
N SER A 324 -2.98 -10.12 -17.95
CA SER A 324 -2.26 -8.94 -17.47
C SER A 324 -1.12 -8.57 -18.39
N SER A 325 -1.00 -7.28 -18.71
CA SER A 325 0.26 -6.72 -19.14
C SER A 325 1.23 -6.65 -17.96
N SER A 326 2.49 -6.34 -18.24
CA SER A 326 3.46 -6.10 -17.18
C SER A 326 3.29 -4.71 -16.55
N SER A 327 2.10 -4.38 -16.02
CA SER A 327 1.84 -3.14 -15.27
C SER A 327 1.56 -3.43 -13.80
N ASN A 328 1.79 -2.45 -12.94
CA ASN A 328 1.31 -2.46 -11.57
C ASN A 328 -0.21 -2.66 -11.54
N GLY A 329 -0.74 -3.04 -10.41
CA GLY A 329 -2.18 -3.11 -10.12
C GLY A 329 -2.41 -3.00 -8.63
N ASP A 330 -3.66 -2.92 -8.24
CA ASP A 330 -4.05 -2.90 -6.83
C ASP A 330 -5.14 -3.94 -6.57
N ILE A 331 -5.24 -4.38 -5.32
CA ILE A 331 -6.26 -5.30 -4.83
C ILE A 331 -6.79 -4.81 -3.48
N ILE A 332 -8.10 -4.83 -3.31
CA ILE A 332 -8.77 -4.46 -2.05
C ILE A 332 -9.77 -5.53 -1.65
N TYR A 333 -9.92 -5.77 -0.36
CA TYR A 333 -11.05 -6.51 0.19
C TYR A 333 -12.16 -5.50 0.48
N TYR A 334 -13.10 -5.37 -0.48
CA TYR A 334 -14.07 -4.28 -0.50
C TYR A 334 -15.16 -4.43 0.57
N THR A 335 -15.76 -5.61 0.70
CA THR A 335 -16.75 -5.92 1.74
C THR A 335 -16.56 -7.32 2.28
N SER A 336 -16.87 -7.50 3.57
CA SER A 336 -16.75 -8.77 4.29
C SER A 336 -18.00 -9.06 5.11
N THR A 337 -18.47 -10.29 5.04
CA THR A 337 -19.57 -10.78 5.90
C THR A 337 -19.21 -10.75 7.38
N LEU A 338 -17.92 -10.83 7.74
CA LEU A 338 -17.45 -10.65 9.12
C LEU A 338 -17.76 -9.25 9.67
N ASN A 339 -17.90 -8.26 8.79
CA ASN A 339 -18.19 -6.87 9.15
C ASN A 339 -19.67 -6.50 8.96
N GLY A 340 -20.55 -7.51 8.79
CA GLY A 340 -21.99 -7.32 8.63
C GLY A 340 -22.42 -6.91 7.21
N TRP A 341 -21.57 -7.07 6.20
CA TRP A 341 -21.97 -6.85 4.81
C TRP A 341 -22.66 -8.07 4.22
N ASP A 342 -23.50 -7.87 3.24
CA ASP A 342 -24.33 -8.90 2.60
C ASP A 342 -23.53 -10.02 1.92
N LYS A 343 -22.31 -9.73 1.48
CA LYS A 343 -21.39 -10.72 0.88
C LYS A 343 -19.94 -10.24 0.88
N ASN A 344 -19.04 -11.18 0.70
CA ASN A 344 -17.63 -10.92 0.48
C ASN A 344 -17.43 -10.40 -0.95
N ARG A 345 -16.60 -9.34 -1.09
CA ARG A 345 -16.20 -8.81 -2.39
C ARG A 345 -14.73 -8.43 -2.36
N ILE A 346 -13.95 -9.05 -3.22
CA ILE A 346 -12.57 -8.64 -3.49
C ILE A 346 -12.56 -7.95 -4.84
N ILE A 347 -11.88 -6.81 -4.92
CA ILE A 347 -11.76 -6.00 -6.14
C ILE A 347 -10.29 -5.87 -6.49
N THR A 348 -9.93 -6.06 -7.76
CA THR A 348 -8.57 -5.79 -8.26
C THR A 348 -8.64 -5.03 -9.58
N MET A 349 -7.67 -4.17 -9.83
CA MET A 349 -7.56 -3.42 -11.08
C MET A 349 -6.15 -3.43 -11.60
N PHE A 350 -5.99 -3.62 -12.90
CA PHE A 350 -4.73 -3.54 -13.62
C PHE A 350 -4.99 -3.43 -15.12
N ASP A 351 -3.96 -3.15 -15.89
CA ASP A 351 -4.02 -3.25 -17.34
C ASP A 351 -4.09 -4.73 -17.77
N SER A 352 -5.14 -5.08 -18.50
CA SER A 352 -5.50 -6.45 -18.83
C SER A 352 -5.15 -6.88 -20.25
N ARG A 353 -4.36 -6.13 -21.00
CA ARG A 353 -3.88 -6.63 -22.28
C ARG A 353 -2.75 -7.63 -22.10
N PRO A 354 -2.76 -8.76 -22.84
CA PRO A 354 -1.58 -9.57 -23.00
C PRO A 354 -0.48 -8.72 -23.67
N TRP A 355 0.72 -8.78 -23.17
CA TRP A 355 1.85 -8.13 -23.83
C TRP A 355 2.13 -8.80 -25.18
N SER A 356 2.17 -8.05 -26.28
CA SER A 356 2.26 -8.58 -27.64
C SER A 356 3.68 -8.82 -28.15
N GLY A 357 4.71 -8.90 -27.26
CA GLY A 357 6.10 -9.20 -27.68
C GLY A 357 6.96 -7.97 -27.95
N ALA A 358 8.16 -8.16 -28.46
CA ALA A 358 9.26 -7.22 -28.57
C ALA A 358 8.86 -5.76 -28.88
N GLY A 359 9.11 -4.86 -27.93
CA GLY A 359 8.97 -3.43 -28.15
C GLY A 359 8.06 -2.67 -27.19
N GLY A 360 7.67 -3.27 -26.09
CA GLY A 360 6.79 -2.63 -25.12
C GLY A 360 5.35 -2.64 -25.62
N GLY A 361 4.59 -3.62 -25.20
CA GLY A 361 3.17 -3.71 -25.55
C GLY A 361 2.46 -2.42 -25.25
N ASN A 362 1.63 -1.95 -26.16
CA ASN A 362 0.75 -0.83 -25.90
C ASN A 362 -0.06 -1.13 -24.65
N PRO A 363 0.14 -0.43 -23.52
CA PRO A 363 -0.72 -0.55 -22.37
C PRO A 363 -2.13 -0.19 -22.83
N GLY A 364 -3.12 -0.88 -22.32
CA GLY A 364 -4.47 -0.48 -22.63
C GLY A 364 -5.48 -1.57 -22.35
N ASN A 365 -6.67 -1.14 -22.01
CA ASN A 365 -7.79 -1.84 -21.42
C ASN A 365 -7.67 -2.06 -19.91
N PRO A 366 -7.54 -1.00 -19.12
CA PRO A 366 -7.66 -1.14 -17.69
C PRO A 366 -9.00 -1.79 -17.36
N LYS A 367 -8.92 -2.93 -16.67
CA LYS A 367 -10.10 -3.66 -16.20
C LYS A 367 -10.12 -3.69 -14.69
N LEU A 368 -11.32 -3.52 -14.17
CA LEU A 368 -11.62 -3.80 -12.78
C LEU A 368 -12.28 -5.18 -12.73
N TYR A 369 -11.70 -6.06 -11.89
CA TYR A 369 -12.20 -7.40 -11.65
C TYR A 369 -12.75 -7.50 -10.25
N TRP A 370 -13.72 -8.41 -10.05
CA TRP A 370 -14.28 -8.71 -8.74
C TRP A 370 -14.46 -10.21 -8.55
N SER A 371 -14.32 -10.63 -7.29
CA SER A 371 -14.53 -11.99 -6.82
C SER A 371 -15.50 -11.98 -5.64
N TYR A 372 -16.39 -12.99 -5.57
CA TYR A 372 -17.30 -13.22 -4.45
C TYR A 372 -16.93 -14.45 -3.61
N ASP A 373 -15.89 -15.17 -3.99
CA ASP A 373 -15.51 -16.49 -3.49
C ASP A 373 -14.04 -16.53 -3.02
N GLU A 374 -13.60 -15.45 -2.38
CA GLU A 374 -12.24 -15.33 -1.80
C GLU A 374 -11.12 -15.50 -2.85
N GLY A 375 -11.34 -14.92 -4.05
CA GLY A 375 -10.35 -14.92 -5.12
C GLY A 375 -10.25 -16.23 -5.92
N LYS A 376 -11.22 -17.14 -5.79
CA LYS A 376 -11.22 -18.39 -6.56
C LYS A 376 -11.65 -18.17 -8.01
N THR A 377 -12.67 -17.34 -8.23
CA THR A 377 -13.15 -16.95 -9.57
C THR A 377 -13.27 -15.43 -9.71
N TRP A 378 -13.10 -14.93 -10.92
CA TRP A 378 -13.10 -13.51 -11.21
C TRP A 378 -13.99 -13.16 -12.39
N LYS A 379 -14.71 -12.06 -12.27
CA LYS A 379 -15.43 -11.39 -13.35
C LYS A 379 -14.83 -9.99 -13.53
N GLY A 380 -14.90 -9.43 -14.73
CA GLY A 380 -14.25 -8.15 -14.98
C GLY A 380 -15.05 -7.24 -15.90
N ARG A 381 -14.84 -5.93 -15.76
CA ARG A 381 -15.37 -4.89 -16.61
C ARG A 381 -14.26 -3.94 -17.03
N GLN A 382 -14.24 -3.60 -18.31
CA GLN A 382 -13.35 -2.58 -18.85
C GLN A 382 -13.75 -1.19 -18.33
N MET A 383 -12.77 -0.43 -17.84
CA MET A 383 -12.97 0.88 -17.25
C MET A 383 -12.71 2.03 -18.23
N HIS A 384 -11.82 1.81 -19.18
CA HIS A 384 -11.45 2.78 -20.19
C HIS A 384 -11.07 2.07 -21.50
N SER A 385 -11.40 2.66 -22.65
CA SER A 385 -10.97 2.18 -23.96
C SER A 385 -9.71 2.94 -24.36
N GLY A 386 -8.55 2.37 -24.09
CA GLY A 386 -7.27 3.01 -24.41
C GLY A 386 -6.22 2.68 -23.38
N ASN A 387 -5.07 3.31 -23.54
CA ASN A 387 -3.92 3.02 -22.71
C ASN A 387 -4.13 3.43 -21.26
N ALA A 388 -3.63 2.61 -20.35
CA ALA A 388 -3.50 2.93 -18.93
C ALA A 388 -2.20 2.33 -18.39
N GLY A 389 -1.60 3.05 -17.47
CA GLY A 389 -0.42 2.61 -16.74
C GLY A 389 -0.79 2.01 -15.38
N TYR A 390 -0.24 2.59 -14.34
CA TYR A 390 -0.41 2.17 -12.95
C TYR A 390 -1.76 2.60 -12.38
N SER A 391 -2.24 1.85 -11.41
CA SER A 391 -3.50 2.15 -10.72
C SER A 391 -3.45 1.82 -9.25
N SER A 392 -4.21 2.57 -8.46
CA SER A 392 -4.43 2.35 -7.03
C SER A 392 -5.91 2.48 -6.69
N LEU A 393 -6.38 1.70 -5.72
CA LEU A 393 -7.76 1.60 -5.31
C LEU A 393 -7.96 2.05 -3.86
N ALA A 394 -9.11 2.66 -3.58
CA ALA A 394 -9.57 2.92 -2.22
C ALA A 394 -11.07 2.63 -2.08
N ILE A 395 -11.47 2.22 -0.88
CA ILE A 395 -12.87 2.08 -0.49
C ILE A 395 -13.34 3.43 0.02
N LEU A 396 -14.45 3.96 -0.48
CA LEU A 396 -14.95 5.28 -0.10
C LEU A 396 -16.11 5.17 0.88
N LYS A 397 -16.27 6.18 1.74
CA LYS A 397 -17.32 6.20 2.78
C LYS A 397 -18.74 6.06 2.24
N ASP A 398 -18.99 6.52 1.03
CA ASP A 398 -20.29 6.37 0.38
C ASP A 398 -20.50 4.99 -0.28
N GLY A 399 -19.61 4.04 -0.04
CA GLY A 399 -19.66 2.69 -0.62
C GLY A 399 -19.24 2.64 -2.08
N SER A 400 -18.71 3.72 -2.63
CA SER A 400 -18.09 3.68 -3.96
C SER A 400 -16.63 3.22 -3.88
N ILE A 401 -16.09 2.81 -5.00
CA ILE A 401 -14.70 2.43 -5.19
C ILE A 401 -14.00 3.60 -5.86
N GLY A 402 -13.01 4.18 -5.19
CA GLY A 402 -12.12 5.19 -5.75
C GLY A 402 -11.00 4.52 -6.53
N ILE A 403 -10.68 5.08 -7.68
CA ILE A 403 -9.63 4.62 -8.59
C ILE A 403 -8.75 5.81 -8.90
N LEU A 404 -7.45 5.71 -8.66
CA LEU A 404 -6.45 6.66 -9.12
C LEU A 404 -5.56 5.95 -10.13
N ALA A 405 -5.53 6.42 -11.39
CA ALA A 405 -4.85 5.69 -12.46
C ALA A 405 -4.22 6.62 -13.49
N GLU A 406 -3.09 6.19 -14.04
CA GLU A 406 -2.47 6.77 -15.24
C GLU A 406 -3.33 6.40 -16.44
N ILE A 407 -3.92 7.37 -17.13
CA ILE A 407 -4.81 7.14 -18.27
C ILE A 407 -4.33 7.95 -19.48
N GLY A 408 -4.29 7.31 -20.63
CA GLY A 408 -3.73 7.90 -21.87
C GLY A 408 -2.22 7.67 -21.97
N GLY A 409 -1.64 8.02 -23.14
CA GLY A 409 -0.22 7.76 -23.41
C GLY A 409 0.12 6.26 -23.53
N SER A 410 1.37 5.93 -23.81
CA SER A 410 1.83 4.54 -23.93
C SER A 410 2.27 3.93 -22.59
N TRP A 411 2.77 4.71 -21.63
CA TRP A 411 3.15 4.33 -20.27
C TRP A 411 3.00 5.49 -19.30
N ASN A 412 2.75 6.69 -19.82
CA ASN A 412 2.84 7.95 -19.12
C ASN A 412 1.63 8.77 -19.54
N GLY A 413 0.56 8.73 -18.80
CA GLY A 413 -0.60 9.60 -18.98
C GLY A 413 -0.81 10.48 -17.76
N PRO A 414 -1.70 11.47 -17.84
CA PRO A 414 -2.20 12.15 -16.67
C PRO A 414 -2.75 11.15 -15.66
N ILE A 415 -2.68 11.48 -14.38
CA ILE A 415 -3.25 10.68 -13.31
C ILE A 415 -4.67 11.19 -13.03
N TYR A 416 -5.64 10.36 -13.32
CA TYR A 416 -7.05 10.66 -13.11
C TYR A 416 -7.59 9.93 -11.88
N PHE A 417 -8.46 10.61 -11.16
CA PHE A 417 -9.35 9.99 -10.19
C PHE A 417 -10.70 9.66 -10.84
N MET A 418 -11.22 8.48 -10.54
CA MET A 418 -12.54 8.01 -10.97
C MET A 418 -13.27 7.37 -9.79
N ARG A 419 -14.59 7.34 -9.85
CA ARG A 419 -15.44 6.60 -8.91
C ARG A 419 -16.38 5.67 -9.66
N VAL A 420 -16.58 4.48 -9.08
CA VAL A 420 -17.55 3.50 -9.56
C VAL A 420 -18.21 2.79 -8.38
N ASN A 421 -19.30 2.08 -8.63
CA ASN A 421 -19.88 1.18 -7.64
C ASN A 421 -20.25 -0.18 -8.25
N MET A 422 -20.66 -1.14 -7.41
CA MET A 422 -21.01 -2.49 -7.86
C MET A 422 -22.16 -2.50 -8.85
N LYS A 423 -23.11 -1.58 -8.75
CA LYS A 423 -24.19 -1.45 -9.76
C LYS A 423 -23.64 -1.17 -11.15
N TYR A 424 -22.70 -0.24 -11.25
CA TYR A 424 -22.04 0.03 -12.53
C TYR A 424 -21.24 -1.19 -13.00
N LEU A 425 -20.37 -1.74 -12.13
CA LEU A 425 -19.48 -2.84 -12.51
C LEU A 425 -20.23 -4.06 -13.02
N THR A 426 -21.35 -4.39 -12.40
CA THR A 426 -22.11 -5.62 -12.68
C THR A 426 -23.37 -5.39 -13.53
N SER A 427 -23.55 -4.21 -14.12
CA SER A 427 -24.76 -3.84 -14.87
C SER A 427 -26.05 -4.09 -14.06
N ASN A 428 -26.06 -3.64 -12.80
CA ASN A 428 -27.12 -3.81 -11.80
C ASN A 428 -27.37 -5.25 -11.29
N ALA A 429 -26.54 -6.23 -11.63
CA ALA A 429 -26.66 -7.58 -11.06
C ALA A 429 -26.30 -7.60 -9.56
N ASP A 430 -25.33 -6.79 -9.12
CA ASP A 430 -25.03 -6.56 -7.71
C ASP A 430 -25.43 -5.13 -7.32
N LYS A 431 -26.47 -5.00 -6.51
CA LYS A 431 -27.00 -3.71 -6.03
C LYS A 431 -26.35 -3.22 -4.73
N GLY A 432 -25.51 -4.07 -4.12
CA GLY A 432 -24.82 -3.77 -2.86
C GLY A 432 -23.67 -2.76 -3.00
N PRO A 433 -22.95 -2.52 -1.91
CA PRO A 433 -23.00 -3.28 -0.66
C PRO A 433 -24.22 -2.93 0.21
N PHE A 434 -24.74 -3.94 0.91
CA PHE A 434 -25.81 -3.77 1.89
C PHE A 434 -25.32 -4.19 3.27
N ASN A 435 -25.51 -3.34 4.29
CA ASN A 435 -25.20 -3.70 5.65
C ASN A 435 -26.41 -4.43 6.27
N THR A 436 -26.25 -5.72 6.53
CA THR A 436 -27.32 -6.57 7.06
C THR A 436 -27.74 -6.19 8.47
N ASN A 437 -26.87 -5.59 9.26
CA ASN A 437 -27.18 -5.11 10.60
C ASN A 437 -28.07 -3.86 10.61
N GLN A 438 -28.05 -3.06 9.52
CA GLN A 438 -28.92 -1.87 9.39
C GLN A 438 -30.33 -2.22 8.89
N THR A 439 -30.50 -3.31 8.13
CA THR A 439 -31.80 -3.75 7.67
C THR A 439 -32.66 -4.36 8.79
N ALA A 440 -32.04 -4.98 9.80
CA ALA A 440 -32.75 -5.52 10.96
C ALA A 440 -33.39 -4.43 11.85
N THR A 441 -32.71 -3.30 12.03
CA THR A 441 -33.23 -2.16 12.81
C THR A 441 -34.38 -1.43 12.13
N ASN A 442 -34.38 -1.34 10.81
CA ASN A 442 -35.47 -0.69 10.04
C ASN A 442 -36.74 -1.52 9.96
N ASN A 443 -36.65 -2.85 10.07
CA ASN A 443 -37.83 -3.72 10.09
C ASN A 443 -38.50 -3.73 11.50
N ASN A 444 -37.75 -3.57 12.57
CA ASN A 444 -38.28 -3.47 13.91
C ASN A 444 -38.93 -2.10 14.23
N SER A 445 -38.64 -1.07 13.44
CA SER A 445 -39.29 0.24 13.59
C SER A 445 -40.60 0.40 12.79
N LYS A 446 -40.96 -0.58 11.96
CA LYS A 446 -42.23 -0.63 11.19
C LYS A 446 -43.28 -1.53 11.82
N VAL A 447 -43.00 -2.11 12.99
CA VAL A 447 -43.92 -2.96 13.77
C VAL A 447 -44.16 -2.32 15.14
N LYS A 448 -44.43 -1.02 15.17
CA LYS A 448 -44.99 -0.33 16.34
C LYS A 448 -46.08 0.61 15.87
#